data_d3a0c02db64157556541e5eb33c627c1
#
_entry.id   d3a0c02db64157556541e5eb33c627c1
#
_cell.length_a   1.000
_cell.length_b   1.000
_cell.length_c   1.000
_cell.angle_alpha   90.00
_cell.angle_beta   90.00
_cell.angle_gamma   90.00
#
_symmetry.space_group_name_H-M   'P 1'
#
loop_
_entity.id
_entity.type
_entity.pdbx_description
1 polymer ?
#
loop_
_entity_poly.entity_id
_entity_poly.type
_entity_poly.pdbx_seq_one_letter_code
_entity_poly.pdbx_strand_id
1 'polypeptide(L)'
;MNSSYRTLTVVALAASLAACGTAVTSGREDAIYYYSNKAAPVAKVQPPSAAPPVESSPVSPKIVYFNFDKYDIRSQDRKVVEAHADFLRSRPASKVMIEGHTDSRGGREYNLALGQRRAESVQRALTQLGVPGERIEAVSWGIEKPASPETTEEGYQLNRRAEFSYR
;
A
#
# COMPACT_ATOMS: atom_id res chain seq x y z
N MET A 1 -30.78 -43.05 36.62
CA MET A 1 -31.37 -42.93 37.97
C MET A 1 -31.12 -41.50 38.42
N ASN A 2 -32.20 -40.83 38.77
CA ASN A 2 -32.38 -39.57 39.53
C ASN A 2 -31.92 -38.28 38.81
N SER A 3 -32.76 -37.51 38.20
CA SER A 3 -33.97 -36.80 38.68
C SER A 3 -33.69 -35.79 39.80
N SER A 4 -33.87 -34.50 39.49
CA SER A 4 -34.60 -33.51 40.31
C SER A 4 -34.46 -32.10 39.69
N TYR A 5 -35.47 -31.66 39.14
CA TYR A 5 -36.45 -30.58 39.16
C TYR A 5 -36.25 -29.47 40.19
N ARG A 6 -36.74 -28.30 39.77
CA ARG A 6 -37.26 -27.15 40.54
C ARG A 6 -36.32 -25.95 40.55
N THR A 7 -36.77 -24.75 40.29
CA THR A 7 -38.15 -24.17 40.26
C THR A 7 -38.07 -22.80 39.59
N LEU A 8 -39.14 -22.47 38.88
CA LEU A 8 -39.49 -21.10 38.44
C LEU A 8 -39.55 -20.13 39.61
N THR A 9 -39.14 -18.91 39.42
CA THR A 9 -39.72 -17.75 40.09
C THR A 9 -39.84 -16.60 39.09
N VAL A 10 -41.07 -16.43 38.66
CA VAL A 10 -41.59 -15.24 37.99
C VAL A 10 -41.86 -14.21 39.10
N VAL A 11 -41.26 -13.04 38.99
CA VAL A 11 -41.70 -11.86 39.71
C VAL A 11 -41.98 -10.77 38.69
N ALA A 12 -43.25 -10.65 38.42
CA ALA A 12 -43.81 -9.46 37.79
C ALA A 12 -43.98 -8.40 38.88
N LEU A 13 -43.53 -7.20 38.63
CA LEU A 13 -44.02 -6.05 39.38
C LEU A 13 -44.33 -4.89 38.45
N ALA A 14 -45.53 -4.43 38.63
CA ALA A 14 -46.30 -3.53 37.80
C ALA A 14 -45.88 -2.05 37.94
N ALA A 15 -46.10 -1.35 36.87
CA ALA A 15 -46.68 -0.01 36.70
C ALA A 15 -46.55 1.04 37.84
N SER A 16 -46.03 2.19 37.45
CA SER A 16 -46.63 3.48 37.84
C SER A 16 -46.39 4.51 36.73
N LEU A 17 -47.48 4.77 36.02
CA LEU A 17 -47.69 5.99 35.25
C LEU A 17 -47.84 7.17 36.24
N ALA A 18 -47.03 8.21 36.02
CA ALA A 18 -47.35 9.55 36.50
C ALA A 18 -47.20 10.51 35.31
N ALA A 19 -48.35 10.82 34.74
CA ALA A 19 -48.52 11.96 33.85
C ALA A 19 -48.66 13.24 34.70
N CYS A 20 -48.14 14.33 34.18
CA CYS A 20 -48.42 15.75 34.34
C CYS A 20 -47.12 16.50 34.18
N GLY A 21 -46.97 17.46 33.32
CA GLY A 21 -47.81 18.49 32.87
C GLY A 21 -47.15 19.27 31.76
N THR A 22 -47.99 19.80 30.97
CA THR A 22 -47.78 20.76 29.87
C THR A 22 -47.04 22.02 30.32
N ALA A 23 -45.98 22.37 29.59
CA ALA A 23 -45.60 23.75 29.39
C ALA A 23 -45.09 23.91 27.98
N VAL A 24 -45.99 24.28 27.08
CA VAL A 24 -45.68 24.86 25.82
C VAL A 24 -45.17 26.27 26.08
N THR A 25 -43.89 26.50 26.01
CA THR A 25 -43.35 27.82 25.79
C THR A 25 -42.68 27.80 24.43
N SER A 26 -43.41 28.39 23.48
CA SER A 26 -42.95 28.94 22.26
C SER A 26 -41.76 29.89 22.57
N GLY A 27 -40.59 29.49 22.21
CA GLY A 27 -39.39 30.25 22.23
C GLY A 27 -38.56 29.79 21.05
N ARG A 28 -38.97 30.27 19.89
CA ARG A 28 -38.19 30.22 18.66
C ARG A 28 -37.09 31.23 18.82
N GLU A 29 -35.99 30.82 19.40
CA GLU A 29 -34.74 31.53 19.31
C GLU A 29 -33.86 30.75 18.37
N ASP A 30 -33.81 31.27 17.15
CA ASP A 30 -32.84 30.93 16.16
C ASP A 30 -31.46 31.17 16.78
N ALA A 31 -30.94 30.14 17.44
CA ALA A 31 -29.52 30.12 17.78
C ALA A 31 -28.73 30.01 16.49
N ILE A 32 -28.54 31.20 15.87
CA ILE A 32 -27.52 31.38 14.86
C ILE A 32 -26.23 31.01 15.54
N TYR A 33 -25.76 29.79 15.27
CA TYR A 33 -24.40 29.40 15.59
C TYR A 33 -23.48 30.28 14.75
N TYR A 34 -23.17 31.44 15.30
CA TYR A 34 -22.02 32.20 14.87
C TYR A 34 -20.80 31.33 15.17
N TYR A 35 -20.35 30.55 14.17
CA TYR A 35 -18.97 30.15 14.11
C TYR A 35 -18.16 31.46 14.09
N SER A 36 -17.78 31.91 15.27
CA SER A 36 -16.73 32.90 15.41
C SER A 36 -15.49 32.23 14.82
N ASN A 37 -15.25 32.50 13.55
CA ASN A 37 -13.99 32.22 12.88
C ASN A 37 -12.91 33.13 13.51
N LYS A 38 -12.56 32.86 14.77
CA LYS A 38 -11.21 33.12 15.20
C LYS A 38 -10.37 32.10 14.43
N ALA A 39 -9.98 32.48 13.23
CA ALA A 39 -8.92 31.80 12.51
C ALA A 39 -7.74 31.69 13.47
N ALA A 40 -7.55 30.48 14.03
CA ALA A 40 -6.30 30.18 14.69
C ALA A 40 -5.20 30.52 13.67
N PRO A 41 -4.10 31.13 14.09
CA PRO A 41 -3.02 31.42 13.16
C PRO A 41 -2.63 30.13 12.49
N VAL A 42 -2.91 30.03 11.19
CA VAL A 42 -2.48 28.89 10.37
C VAL A 42 -0.98 28.87 10.52
N ALA A 43 -0.47 27.89 11.28
CA ALA A 43 0.96 27.65 11.33
C ALA A 43 1.41 27.56 9.88
N LYS A 44 2.35 28.43 9.46
CA LYS A 44 2.95 28.36 8.14
C LYS A 44 3.47 26.94 8.00
N VAL A 45 2.73 26.11 7.25
CA VAL A 45 3.23 24.82 6.79
C VAL A 45 4.46 25.16 5.99
N GLN A 46 5.62 24.97 6.58
CA GLN A 46 6.86 25.01 5.82
C GLN A 46 6.68 24.00 4.69
N PRO A 47 6.90 24.40 3.43
CA PRO A 47 6.93 23.41 2.36
C PRO A 47 7.89 22.31 2.79
N PRO A 48 7.55 21.03 2.58
CA PRO A 48 8.41 19.94 2.96
C PRO A 48 9.81 20.26 2.42
N SER A 49 10.77 20.28 3.33
CA SER A 49 12.19 20.47 2.99
C SER A 49 12.47 19.61 1.77
N ALA A 50 13.02 20.21 0.72
CA ALA A 50 13.27 19.55 -0.55
C ALA A 50 13.75 18.13 -0.29
N ALA A 51 13.03 17.14 -0.82
CA ALA A 51 13.44 15.75 -0.73
C ALA A 51 14.93 15.69 -1.11
N PRO A 52 15.76 14.95 -0.37
CA PRO A 52 17.18 14.86 -0.72
C PRO A 52 17.29 14.48 -2.20
N PRO A 53 18.28 15.01 -2.92
CA PRO A 53 18.43 14.74 -4.34
C PRO A 53 18.28 13.24 -4.58
N VAL A 54 17.36 12.84 -5.45
CA VAL A 54 17.21 11.44 -5.84
C VAL A 54 18.54 11.04 -6.45
N GLU A 55 19.37 10.32 -5.70
CA GLU A 55 20.64 9.84 -6.21
C GLU A 55 20.35 8.92 -7.41
N SER A 56 20.60 9.45 -8.60
CA SER A 56 20.50 8.63 -9.80
C SER A 56 21.52 7.50 -9.69
N SER A 57 21.03 6.26 -9.53
CA SER A 57 21.94 5.11 -9.56
C SER A 57 22.72 5.13 -10.86
N PRO A 58 24.06 5.05 -10.83
CA PRO A 58 24.87 4.88 -12.02
C PRO A 58 24.75 3.48 -12.63
N VAL A 59 24.06 2.55 -11.93
CA VAL A 59 23.90 1.17 -12.40
C VAL A 59 22.83 1.10 -13.49
N SER A 60 23.21 0.58 -14.63
CA SER A 60 22.34 0.32 -15.80
C SER A 60 22.65 -1.08 -16.33
N PRO A 61 21.64 -1.85 -16.75
CA PRO A 61 20.21 -1.54 -16.83
C PRO A 61 19.51 -1.60 -15.46
N LYS A 62 18.40 -0.83 -15.31
CA LYS A 62 17.57 -0.80 -14.09
C LYS A 62 16.33 -1.70 -14.17
N ILE A 63 16.32 -2.66 -15.07
CA ILE A 63 15.14 -3.47 -15.39
C ILE A 63 15.52 -4.95 -15.39
N VAL A 64 14.68 -5.74 -14.73
CA VAL A 64 14.68 -7.21 -14.77
C VAL A 64 13.41 -7.66 -15.47
N TYR A 65 13.51 -8.52 -16.48
CA TYR A 65 12.36 -9.03 -17.22
C TYR A 65 11.96 -10.43 -16.78
N PHE A 66 10.67 -10.75 -17.00
CA PHE A 66 10.09 -12.04 -16.61
C PHE A 66 9.42 -12.73 -17.79
N ASN A 67 9.37 -14.06 -17.72
CA ASN A 67 8.58 -14.85 -18.65
C ASN A 67 7.08 -14.70 -18.37
N PHE A 68 6.24 -15.09 -19.32
CA PHE A 68 4.81 -15.11 -19.16
C PHE A 68 4.40 -15.92 -17.93
N ASP A 69 3.55 -15.33 -17.10
CA ASP A 69 3.01 -15.93 -15.87
C ASP A 69 4.08 -16.44 -14.87
N LYS A 70 5.30 -15.87 -14.91
CA LYS A 70 6.41 -16.20 -14.02
C LYS A 70 6.87 -14.99 -13.23
N TYR A 71 7.43 -15.27 -12.05
CA TYR A 71 8.08 -14.30 -11.17
C TYR A 71 9.53 -14.72 -10.81
N ASP A 72 10.04 -15.81 -11.41
CA ASP A 72 11.43 -16.21 -11.25
C ASP A 72 12.35 -15.32 -12.08
N ILE A 73 13.43 -14.84 -11.47
CA ILE A 73 14.45 -14.04 -12.15
C ILE A 73 15.17 -14.91 -13.16
N ARG A 74 15.16 -14.50 -14.43
CA ARG A 74 15.84 -15.23 -15.50
C ARG A 74 17.35 -15.23 -15.29
N SER A 75 18.02 -16.28 -15.70
CA SER A 75 19.48 -16.42 -15.54
C SER A 75 20.27 -15.24 -16.15
N GLN A 76 19.80 -14.71 -17.28
CA GLN A 76 20.40 -13.55 -17.94
C GLN A 76 20.27 -12.24 -17.17
N ASP A 77 19.24 -12.10 -16.32
CA ASP A 77 18.97 -10.88 -15.57
C ASP A 77 19.61 -10.90 -14.15
N ARG A 78 20.18 -12.03 -13.73
CA ARG A 78 20.84 -12.14 -12.41
C ARG A 78 21.99 -11.15 -12.23
N LYS A 79 22.78 -10.93 -13.28
CA LYS A 79 23.88 -9.95 -13.25
C LYS A 79 23.41 -8.53 -12.99
N VAL A 80 22.19 -8.17 -13.45
CA VAL A 80 21.58 -6.87 -13.16
C VAL A 80 21.34 -6.76 -11.66
N VAL A 81 20.73 -7.78 -11.04
CA VAL A 81 20.45 -7.79 -9.61
C VAL A 81 21.76 -7.76 -8.78
N GLU A 82 22.77 -8.49 -9.18
CA GLU A 82 24.10 -8.50 -8.54
C GLU A 82 24.74 -7.10 -8.57
N ALA A 83 24.73 -6.44 -9.72
CA ALA A 83 25.28 -5.08 -9.86
C ALA A 83 24.56 -4.06 -8.96
N HIS A 84 23.23 -4.18 -8.85
CA HIS A 84 22.45 -3.34 -7.94
C HIS A 84 22.71 -3.67 -6.46
N ALA A 85 22.94 -4.95 -6.12
CA ALA A 85 23.32 -5.33 -4.78
C ALA A 85 24.67 -4.74 -4.37
N ASP A 86 25.67 -4.81 -5.26
CA ASP A 86 27.00 -4.23 -5.06
C ASP A 86 26.93 -2.72 -4.85
N PHE A 87 26.15 -2.03 -5.69
CA PHE A 87 25.90 -0.60 -5.55
C PHE A 87 25.27 -0.27 -4.18
N LEU A 88 24.22 -0.96 -3.78
CA LEU A 88 23.56 -0.74 -2.51
C LEU A 88 24.46 -1.04 -1.31
N ARG A 89 25.30 -2.07 -1.38
CA ARG A 89 26.26 -2.39 -0.31
C ARG A 89 27.35 -1.34 -0.16
N SER A 90 27.80 -0.76 -1.28
CA SER A 90 28.80 0.32 -1.27
C SER A 90 28.24 1.67 -0.76
N ARG A 91 26.90 1.82 -0.72
CA ARG A 91 26.21 3.06 -0.32
C ARG A 91 25.14 2.80 0.74
N PRO A 92 25.51 2.74 2.02
CA PRO A 92 24.57 2.38 3.10
C PRO A 92 23.36 3.31 3.25
N ALA A 93 23.47 4.57 2.82
CA ALA A 93 22.37 5.55 2.89
C ALA A 93 21.33 5.37 1.78
N SER A 94 21.67 4.75 0.65
CA SER A 94 20.77 4.61 -0.48
C SER A 94 19.67 3.59 -0.20
N LYS A 95 18.45 3.92 -0.60
CA LYS A 95 17.28 3.04 -0.57
C LYS A 95 16.78 2.80 -1.99
N VAL A 96 16.14 1.66 -2.19
CA VAL A 96 15.59 1.29 -3.49
C VAL A 96 14.15 0.81 -3.35
N MET A 97 13.31 1.22 -4.26
CA MET A 97 11.99 0.66 -4.47
C MET A 97 12.04 -0.24 -5.71
N ILE A 98 11.51 -1.44 -5.60
CA ILE A 98 11.35 -2.38 -6.70
C ILE A 98 9.91 -2.33 -7.16
N GLU A 99 9.70 -1.84 -8.38
CA GLU A 99 8.38 -1.68 -8.97
C GLU A 99 8.08 -2.86 -9.89
N GLY A 100 7.09 -3.69 -9.52
CA GLY A 100 6.70 -4.88 -10.28
C GLY A 100 5.54 -4.60 -11.24
N HIS A 101 5.67 -5.04 -12.47
CA HIS A 101 4.73 -4.81 -13.56
C HIS A 101 4.35 -6.11 -14.26
N THR A 102 3.20 -6.09 -14.93
CA THR A 102 2.67 -7.21 -15.72
C THR A 102 2.24 -6.75 -17.11
N ASP A 103 2.06 -7.69 -18.02
CA ASP A 103 1.32 -7.42 -19.25
C ASP A 103 -0.18 -7.30 -18.97
N SER A 104 -0.95 -6.86 -19.96
CA SER A 104 -2.38 -6.55 -19.82
C SER A 104 -3.29 -7.78 -19.84
N ARG A 105 -2.77 -9.00 -19.99
CA ARG A 105 -3.56 -10.22 -20.00
C ARG A 105 -3.98 -10.64 -18.59
N GLY A 106 -5.22 -11.09 -18.43
CA GLY A 106 -5.78 -11.52 -17.14
C GLY A 106 -6.48 -10.41 -16.36
N GLY A 107 -6.98 -10.76 -15.18
CA GLY A 107 -7.70 -9.86 -14.29
C GLY A 107 -6.76 -8.88 -13.55
N ARG A 108 -7.30 -7.74 -13.13
CA ARG A 108 -6.55 -6.68 -12.45
C ARG A 108 -5.95 -7.15 -11.12
N GLU A 109 -6.73 -7.83 -10.31
CA GLU A 109 -6.31 -8.34 -8.99
C GLU A 109 -5.20 -9.39 -9.14
N TYR A 110 -5.35 -10.28 -10.11
CA TYR A 110 -4.33 -11.27 -10.43
C TYR A 110 -3.02 -10.61 -10.82
N ASN A 111 -3.06 -9.62 -11.72
CA ASN A 111 -1.89 -8.90 -12.19
C ASN A 111 -1.23 -8.08 -11.08
N LEU A 112 -2.02 -7.48 -10.18
CA LEU A 112 -1.47 -6.80 -9.01
C LEU A 112 -0.69 -7.78 -8.12
N ALA A 113 -1.25 -8.96 -7.87
CA ALA A 113 -0.58 -10.01 -7.09
C ALA A 113 0.67 -10.54 -7.80
N LEU A 114 0.62 -10.76 -9.13
CA LEU A 114 1.76 -11.23 -9.91
C LEU A 114 2.90 -10.19 -9.94
N GLY A 115 2.55 -8.90 -10.13
CA GLY A 115 3.52 -7.81 -10.05
C GLY A 115 4.19 -7.74 -8.67
N GLN A 116 3.43 -7.94 -7.59
CA GLN A 116 3.98 -8.00 -6.23
C GLN A 116 4.96 -9.15 -6.07
N ARG A 117 4.63 -10.36 -6.53
CA ARG A 117 5.54 -11.51 -6.47
C ARG A 117 6.84 -11.27 -7.25
N ARG A 118 6.79 -10.55 -8.38
CA ARG A 118 7.97 -10.16 -9.16
C ARG A 118 8.86 -9.21 -8.38
N ALA A 119 8.29 -8.14 -7.82
CA ALA A 119 9.04 -7.19 -6.99
C ALA A 119 9.68 -7.89 -5.78
N GLU A 120 8.94 -8.74 -5.08
CA GLU A 120 9.44 -9.51 -3.94
C GLU A 120 10.52 -10.52 -4.33
N SER A 121 10.47 -11.10 -5.53
CA SER A 121 11.54 -12.03 -5.97
C SER A 121 12.87 -11.30 -6.15
N VAL A 122 12.84 -10.06 -6.67
CA VAL A 122 14.04 -9.20 -6.75
C VAL A 122 14.47 -8.75 -5.35
N GLN A 123 13.56 -8.34 -4.48
CA GLN A 123 13.85 -7.99 -3.08
C GLN A 123 14.55 -9.15 -2.35
N ARG A 124 14.01 -10.39 -2.46
CA ARG A 124 14.63 -11.57 -1.86
C ARG A 124 16.04 -11.83 -2.40
N ALA A 125 16.24 -11.67 -3.70
CA ALA A 125 17.54 -11.85 -4.31
C ALA A 125 18.57 -10.81 -3.80
N LEU A 126 18.18 -9.53 -3.71
CA LEU A 126 19.03 -8.47 -3.14
C LEU A 126 19.37 -8.76 -1.66
N THR A 127 18.40 -9.24 -0.88
CA THR A 127 18.61 -9.59 0.54
C THR A 127 19.57 -10.76 0.68
N GLN A 128 19.45 -11.78 -0.16
CA GLN A 128 20.40 -12.91 -0.20
C GLN A 128 21.82 -12.46 -0.58
N LEU A 129 21.95 -11.38 -1.36
CA LEU A 129 23.22 -10.76 -1.71
C LEU A 129 23.73 -9.76 -0.64
N GLY A 130 23.10 -9.72 0.54
CA GLY A 130 23.56 -8.96 1.70
C GLY A 130 23.04 -7.51 1.76
N VAL A 131 22.02 -7.13 1.01
CA VAL A 131 21.36 -5.82 1.17
C VAL A 131 20.31 -5.91 2.28
N PRO A 132 20.35 -5.05 3.32
CA PRO A 132 19.35 -5.04 4.39
C PRO A 132 17.93 -4.81 3.87
N GLY A 133 16.98 -5.62 4.33
CA GLY A 133 15.59 -5.59 3.84
C GLY A 133 14.86 -4.26 4.07
N GLU A 134 15.19 -3.54 5.15
CA GLU A 134 14.64 -2.21 5.48
C GLU A 134 15.03 -1.12 4.46
N ARG A 135 15.97 -1.42 3.57
CA ARG A 135 16.39 -0.53 2.49
C ARG A 135 15.72 -0.82 1.17
N ILE A 136 14.90 -1.87 1.11
CA ILE A 136 14.28 -2.36 -0.13
C ILE A 136 12.77 -2.36 0.05
N GLU A 137 12.06 -1.57 -0.72
CA GLU A 137 10.61 -1.56 -0.79
C GLU A 137 10.16 -2.31 -2.04
N ALA A 138 9.19 -3.21 -1.94
CA ALA A 138 8.61 -3.95 -3.07
C ALA A 138 7.17 -3.49 -3.28
N VAL A 139 6.86 -2.96 -4.47
CA VAL A 139 5.55 -2.40 -4.82
C VAL A 139 5.10 -2.96 -6.16
N SER A 140 3.82 -3.26 -6.29
CA SER A 140 3.21 -3.68 -7.55
C SER A 140 2.41 -2.56 -8.19
N TRP A 141 2.61 -2.37 -9.48
CA TRP A 141 1.75 -1.58 -10.34
C TRP A 141 0.83 -2.45 -11.21
N GLY A 142 1.04 -3.79 -11.21
CA GLY A 142 0.29 -4.67 -12.08
C GLY A 142 0.32 -4.15 -13.53
N ILE A 143 -0.85 -3.87 -14.09
CA ILE A 143 -1.04 -3.34 -15.45
C ILE A 143 -1.07 -1.80 -15.53
N GLU A 144 -1.01 -1.09 -14.39
CA GLU A 144 -1.34 0.35 -14.34
C GLU A 144 -0.25 1.25 -14.97
N LYS A 145 0.99 0.76 -15.07
CA LYS A 145 2.11 1.50 -15.68
C LYS A 145 2.78 0.68 -16.79
N PRO A 146 2.17 0.55 -17.95
CA PRO A 146 2.77 -0.19 -19.05
C PRO A 146 3.98 0.56 -19.63
N ALA A 147 5.04 -0.18 -19.97
CA ALA A 147 6.19 0.34 -20.74
C ALA A 147 5.86 0.42 -22.22
N SER A 148 5.02 -0.50 -22.72
CA SER A 148 4.50 -0.50 -24.08
C SER A 148 2.98 -0.61 -24.06
N PRO A 149 2.26 0.21 -24.83
CA PRO A 149 0.82 0.10 -25.02
C PRO A 149 0.42 -1.01 -25.99
N GLU A 150 1.40 -1.63 -26.66
CA GLU A 150 1.15 -2.62 -27.70
C GLU A 150 0.64 -3.95 -27.11
N THR A 151 -0.32 -4.55 -27.80
CA THR A 151 -0.93 -5.84 -27.46
C THR A 151 -0.30 -7.00 -28.24
N THR A 152 0.99 -6.86 -28.58
CA THR A 152 1.83 -7.87 -29.22
C THR A 152 2.66 -8.61 -28.19
N GLU A 153 3.25 -9.76 -28.52
CA GLU A 153 4.11 -10.47 -27.56
C GLU A 153 5.36 -9.65 -27.23
N GLU A 154 5.89 -8.87 -28.17
CA GLU A 154 6.98 -7.94 -27.95
C GLU A 154 6.61 -6.87 -26.93
N GLY A 155 5.44 -6.23 -27.08
CA GLY A 155 4.90 -5.25 -26.13
C GLY A 155 4.66 -5.88 -24.75
N TYR A 156 4.08 -7.06 -24.70
CA TYR A 156 3.88 -7.80 -23.45
C TYR A 156 5.20 -8.14 -22.76
N GLN A 157 6.23 -8.52 -23.51
CA GLN A 157 7.55 -8.81 -22.94
C GLN A 157 8.17 -7.59 -22.27
N LEU A 158 8.00 -6.39 -22.82
CA LEU A 158 8.46 -5.14 -22.22
C LEU A 158 7.70 -4.82 -20.93
N ASN A 159 6.43 -5.20 -20.85
CA ASN A 159 5.59 -4.96 -19.68
C ASN A 159 5.86 -5.94 -18.53
N ARG A 160 6.32 -7.16 -18.81
CA ARG A 160 6.66 -8.17 -17.79
C ARG A 160 8.02 -7.89 -17.15
N ARG A 161 8.07 -6.89 -16.22
CA ARG A 161 9.33 -6.40 -15.68
C ARG A 161 9.24 -6.03 -14.19
N ALA A 162 10.40 -5.88 -13.58
CA ALA A 162 10.59 -5.15 -12.33
C ALA A 162 11.64 -4.05 -12.54
N GLU A 163 11.37 -2.86 -12.04
CA GLU A 163 12.24 -1.69 -12.16
C GLU A 163 12.87 -1.31 -10.83
N PHE A 164 14.12 -0.83 -10.87
CA PHE A 164 14.84 -0.29 -9.72
C PHE A 164 14.68 1.24 -9.67
N SER A 165 13.94 1.74 -8.70
CA SER A 165 13.73 3.17 -8.43
C SER A 165 14.46 3.57 -7.15
N TYR A 166 15.48 4.40 -7.25
CA TYR A 166 16.30 4.84 -6.11
C TYR A 166 15.73 6.09 -5.46
N ARG A 167 15.86 6.17 -4.12
CA ARG A 167 15.42 7.32 -3.30
C ARG A 167 16.54 7.80 -2.40
#